data_4c61f43e55bb724721fc2f97ccdbc54e
#
_entry.id   4c61f43e55bb724721fc2f97ccdbc54e
#
_cell.length_a   1.000
_cell.length_b   1.000
_cell.length_c   1.000
_cell.angle_alpha   90.00
_cell.angle_beta   90.00
_cell.angle_gamma   90.00
#
_symmetry.space_group_name_H-M   'P 1'
#
loop_
_entity.id
_entity.type
_entity.pdbx_description
1 polymer ?
#
loop_
_entity_poly.entity_id
_entity_poly.type
_entity_poly.pdbx_seq_one_letter_code
_entity_poly.pdbx_strand_id
1 'polypeptide(L)'
;MAENKMFCFQCQETAKGTGCTIQGVCGKKAETSRWQDLLLGVVRGVATISDSLRNAGIKTNQEVGDYIVDALFATITNANFNDQAILNKVDNGVRIKRELLALAKENNVTLPNYQEVNWGGEKADYEAEGDRESVLRTENEDLRSLKELTVLGLKGMAAYYEHASRLNERNEEIIAFMEKALATISNPAADMDTLLATVMETGKFGVDAMALLDKANTQTYGNPELTKVNIGTGSRPGILISGHDLKDIEQLLEQTEGTGVDVYTHGEMLPAHYYPQLKKYKHLVGNYGNAWWKQKEEFETFNGPIVFTTNCIVPPSPKASYKDRVFTTNATGFPGWKHILADENGHKDFSEVIEIAKTCKAPTAIEQGEIIGGFAHAQVFALADQVVEAVKSGAIRKFVVMSGCDGRMKSRDYYTEFAAQLPKDTVILTSGCAKFKYNKLNLGDINGIPRVLDAGQCNDSYSWAVVALKLKEIFGANDINDLPIEFNIAWYEQKAVIVLLALLYLGIKNIHIGPTLPAFVSPNVLKVLVENFGLGGITSVEEDLKNMVG
;
A
#
# COMPACT_ATOMS: atom_id res chain seq x y z
N MET A 1 16.63 21.39 -27.27
CA MET A 1 16.42 20.28 -26.30
C MET A 1 15.01 20.45 -25.75
N ALA A 2 14.09 19.54 -26.03
CA ALA A 2 12.76 19.60 -25.43
C ALA A 2 12.96 19.56 -23.90
N GLU A 3 12.41 20.54 -23.19
CA GLU A 3 12.39 20.50 -21.74
C GLU A 3 11.69 19.21 -21.30
N ASN A 4 12.40 18.35 -20.59
CA ASN A 4 11.87 17.12 -20.02
C ASN A 4 10.86 17.53 -18.95
N LYS A 5 9.61 17.72 -19.34
CA LYS A 5 8.52 18.14 -18.45
C LYS A 5 8.00 16.91 -17.72
N MET A 6 8.23 16.86 -16.42
CA MET A 6 7.65 15.91 -15.50
C MET A 6 6.55 16.61 -14.69
N PHE A 7 5.47 15.91 -14.38
CA PHE A 7 4.57 16.31 -13.30
C PHE A 7 4.11 15.10 -12.51
N CYS A 8 4.34 15.10 -11.19
CA CYS A 8 3.89 14.01 -10.33
C CYS A 8 3.57 14.55 -8.93
N PHE A 9 2.38 14.32 -8.43
CA PHE A 9 1.93 14.72 -7.09
C PHE A 9 1.25 13.59 -6.30
N GLN A 10 1.52 12.33 -6.68
CA GLN A 10 0.81 11.16 -6.15
C GLN A 10 1.16 10.76 -4.70
N CYS A 11 2.19 11.34 -4.09
CA CYS A 11 2.61 11.00 -2.72
C CYS A 11 2.68 12.22 -1.81
N GLN A 12 2.69 11.98 -0.51
CA GLN A 12 2.74 13.03 0.52
C GLN A 12 4.02 13.87 0.46
N GLU A 13 5.15 13.27 0.07
CA GLU A 13 6.44 13.97 -0.02
C GLU A 13 6.65 14.70 -1.36
N THR A 14 5.59 14.92 -2.15
CA THR A 14 5.72 15.65 -3.41
C THR A 14 6.32 17.04 -3.20
N ALA A 15 7.13 17.48 -4.18
CA ALA A 15 7.91 18.71 -4.03
C ALA A 15 7.03 19.91 -3.68
N LYS A 16 7.38 20.61 -2.60
CA LYS A 16 6.68 21.79 -2.07
C LYS A 16 5.19 21.58 -1.76
N GLY A 17 4.72 20.32 -1.70
CA GLY A 17 3.29 20.02 -1.56
C GLY A 17 2.43 20.39 -2.77
N THR A 18 3.04 20.56 -3.96
CA THR A 18 2.33 20.97 -5.19
C THR A 18 2.58 20.06 -6.37
N GLY A 19 3.77 19.47 -6.47
CA GLY A 19 4.13 18.56 -7.56
C GLY A 19 5.63 18.54 -7.86
N CYS A 20 6.14 17.37 -8.24
CA CYS A 20 7.49 17.20 -8.75
C CYS A 20 7.51 17.51 -10.25
N THR A 21 8.34 18.48 -10.67
CA THR A 21 8.38 18.97 -12.07
C THR A 21 9.71 18.75 -12.77
N ILE A 22 10.76 18.35 -12.04
CA ILE A 22 12.12 18.10 -12.57
C ILE A 22 12.52 16.66 -12.30
N GLN A 23 12.40 16.24 -11.05
CA GLN A 23 12.68 14.91 -10.55
C GLN A 23 11.80 14.65 -9.33
N GLY A 24 11.36 13.40 -9.15
CA GLY A 24 10.64 13.00 -7.95
C GLY A 24 11.49 13.14 -6.68
N VAL A 25 10.91 13.62 -5.59
CA VAL A 25 11.56 13.60 -4.25
C VAL A 25 11.94 12.17 -3.87
N CYS A 26 11.18 11.18 -4.34
CA CYS A 26 11.46 9.74 -4.21
C CYS A 26 12.68 9.25 -5.00
N GLY A 27 13.22 10.06 -5.91
CA GLY A 27 14.30 9.69 -6.83
C GLY A 27 13.84 9.28 -8.24
N LYS A 28 12.53 9.28 -8.52
CA LYS A 28 11.99 8.98 -9.85
C LYS A 28 12.45 10.02 -10.87
N LYS A 29 13.00 9.59 -12.00
CA LYS A 29 13.41 10.46 -13.11
C LYS A 29 12.20 10.95 -13.90
N ALA A 30 12.36 12.04 -14.63
CA ALA A 30 11.32 12.56 -15.52
C ALA A 30 10.92 11.53 -16.61
N GLU A 31 11.90 10.82 -17.15
CA GLU A 31 11.69 9.75 -18.13
C GLU A 31 10.86 8.60 -17.55
N THR A 32 11.22 8.11 -16.36
CA THR A 32 10.45 7.09 -15.64
C THR A 32 9.01 7.54 -15.37
N SER A 33 8.81 8.82 -15.03
CA SER A 33 7.46 9.38 -14.85
C SER A 33 6.64 9.32 -16.15
N ARG A 34 7.24 9.70 -17.28
CA ARG A 34 6.63 9.62 -18.60
C ARG A 34 6.21 8.20 -18.97
N TRP A 35 7.08 7.20 -18.70
CA TRP A 35 6.74 5.80 -18.97
C TRP A 35 5.62 5.27 -18.07
N GLN A 36 5.55 5.74 -16.83
CA GLN A 36 4.42 5.43 -15.96
C GLN A 36 3.12 6.07 -16.44
N ASP A 37 3.17 7.31 -16.93
CA ASP A 37 1.99 7.98 -17.50
C ASP A 37 1.52 7.27 -18.77
N LEU A 38 2.45 6.88 -19.67
CA LEU A 38 2.16 6.05 -20.83
C LEU A 38 1.50 4.72 -20.44
N LEU A 39 2.07 4.01 -19.45
CA LEU A 39 1.52 2.75 -18.98
C LEU A 39 0.08 2.93 -18.47
N LEU A 40 -0.20 3.99 -17.72
CA LEU A 40 -1.56 4.30 -17.25
C LEU A 40 -2.52 4.62 -18.41
N GLY A 41 -2.05 5.28 -19.48
CA GLY A 41 -2.82 5.48 -20.70
C GLY A 41 -3.21 4.16 -21.36
N VAL A 42 -2.25 3.24 -21.49
CA VAL A 42 -2.51 1.90 -22.05
C VAL A 42 -3.48 1.11 -21.17
N VAL A 43 -3.31 1.13 -19.85
CA VAL A 43 -4.21 0.47 -18.89
C VAL A 43 -5.65 1.00 -19.02
N ARG A 44 -5.82 2.32 -19.14
CA ARG A 44 -7.14 2.93 -19.37
C ARG A 44 -7.77 2.46 -20.69
N GLY A 45 -6.96 2.38 -21.76
CA GLY A 45 -7.44 1.86 -23.04
C GLY A 45 -7.88 0.40 -22.97
N VAL A 46 -7.07 -0.46 -22.37
CA VAL A 46 -7.39 -1.89 -22.12
C VAL A 46 -8.67 -2.02 -21.31
N ALA A 47 -8.77 -1.30 -20.19
CA ALA A 47 -9.91 -1.36 -19.29
C ALA A 47 -11.20 -0.86 -19.96
N THR A 48 -11.14 0.22 -20.75
CA THR A 48 -12.30 0.76 -21.46
C THR A 48 -12.84 -0.22 -22.50
N ILE A 49 -11.98 -0.91 -23.23
CA ILE A 49 -12.39 -1.92 -24.20
C ILE A 49 -12.97 -3.14 -23.47
N SER A 50 -12.31 -3.60 -22.40
CA SER A 50 -12.78 -4.73 -21.60
C SER A 50 -14.15 -4.45 -20.96
N ASP A 51 -14.36 -3.27 -20.37
CA ASP A 51 -15.65 -2.84 -19.83
C ASP A 51 -16.75 -2.81 -20.90
N SER A 52 -16.44 -2.32 -22.10
CA SER A 52 -17.38 -2.30 -23.24
C SER A 52 -17.78 -3.71 -23.68
N LEU A 53 -16.82 -4.64 -23.72
CA LEU A 53 -17.06 -6.07 -24.00
C LEU A 53 -17.92 -6.71 -22.91
N ARG A 54 -17.59 -6.48 -21.65
CA ARG A 54 -18.34 -6.98 -20.50
C ARG A 54 -19.79 -6.48 -20.50
N ASN A 55 -20.01 -5.20 -20.82
CA ASN A 55 -21.34 -4.61 -20.93
C ASN A 55 -22.14 -5.20 -22.11
N ALA A 56 -21.46 -5.72 -23.13
CA ALA A 56 -22.08 -6.47 -24.23
C ALA A 56 -22.27 -7.98 -23.93
N GLY A 57 -21.94 -8.42 -22.71
CA GLY A 57 -22.06 -9.83 -22.29
C GLY A 57 -20.91 -10.74 -22.76
N ILE A 58 -19.81 -10.15 -23.25
CA ILE A 58 -18.65 -10.87 -23.75
C ILE A 58 -17.59 -10.93 -22.65
N LYS A 59 -17.22 -12.17 -22.27
CA LYS A 59 -16.16 -12.38 -21.28
C LYS A 59 -14.77 -12.22 -21.90
N THR A 60 -13.92 -11.47 -21.23
CA THR A 60 -12.48 -11.41 -21.48
C THR A 60 -11.76 -12.52 -20.71
N ASN A 61 -10.52 -12.84 -21.09
CA ASN A 61 -9.71 -13.79 -20.35
C ASN A 61 -9.17 -13.17 -19.05
N GLN A 62 -8.73 -14.03 -18.12
CA GLN A 62 -8.18 -13.59 -16.83
C GLN A 62 -6.94 -12.71 -16.97
N GLU A 63 -6.15 -12.93 -18.03
CA GLU A 63 -4.93 -12.17 -18.31
C GLU A 63 -5.18 -10.65 -18.38
N VAL A 64 -6.36 -10.22 -18.82
CA VAL A 64 -6.73 -8.80 -18.91
C VAL A 64 -6.80 -8.17 -17.52
N GLY A 65 -7.49 -8.82 -16.59
CA GLY A 65 -7.58 -8.36 -15.21
C GLY A 65 -6.22 -8.40 -14.51
N ASP A 66 -5.46 -9.47 -14.68
CA ASP A 66 -4.12 -9.62 -14.10
C ASP A 66 -3.17 -8.54 -14.62
N TYR A 67 -3.25 -8.19 -15.92
CA TYR A 67 -2.48 -7.09 -16.50
C TYR A 67 -2.85 -5.73 -15.89
N ILE A 68 -4.14 -5.41 -15.77
CA ILE A 68 -4.61 -4.15 -15.16
C ILE A 68 -4.06 -4.01 -13.74
N VAL A 69 -4.16 -5.06 -12.94
CA VAL A 69 -3.68 -5.11 -11.55
C VAL A 69 -2.16 -4.91 -11.49
N ASP A 70 -1.38 -5.69 -12.23
CA ASP A 70 0.08 -5.62 -12.23
C ASP A 70 0.60 -4.26 -12.73
N ALA A 71 -0.01 -3.72 -13.78
CA ALA A 71 0.38 -2.43 -14.33
C ALA A 71 0.07 -1.26 -13.38
N LEU A 72 -1.10 -1.25 -12.75
CA LEU A 72 -1.44 -0.25 -11.71
C LEU A 72 -0.48 -0.34 -10.54
N PHE A 73 -0.21 -1.55 -10.04
CA PHE A 73 0.69 -1.77 -8.91
C PHE A 73 2.12 -1.31 -9.22
N ALA A 74 2.64 -1.57 -10.43
CA ALA A 74 3.98 -1.13 -10.82
C ALA A 74 4.16 0.40 -10.79
N THR A 75 3.08 1.17 -10.86
CA THR A 75 3.10 2.65 -10.83
C THR A 75 2.89 3.27 -9.45
N ILE A 76 2.75 2.45 -8.40
CA ILE A 76 2.73 2.94 -7.00
C ILE A 76 4.04 3.66 -6.67
N THR A 77 3.97 4.61 -5.75
CA THR A 77 5.14 5.35 -5.27
C THR A 77 6.23 4.40 -4.77
N ASN A 78 7.46 4.58 -5.26
CA ASN A 78 8.65 3.82 -4.87
C ASN A 78 8.57 2.30 -5.15
N ALA A 79 7.78 1.86 -6.12
CA ALA A 79 7.69 0.45 -6.51
C ALA A 79 8.70 0.12 -7.61
N ASN A 80 8.63 0.80 -8.75
CA ASN A 80 9.45 0.46 -9.92
C ASN A 80 10.14 1.70 -10.50
N PHE A 81 11.48 1.65 -10.54
CA PHE A 81 12.38 2.66 -11.12
C PHE A 81 13.05 2.15 -12.39
N ASN A 82 12.72 0.95 -12.86
CA ASN A 82 13.30 0.33 -14.04
C ASN A 82 12.48 0.66 -15.28
N ASP A 83 12.96 1.60 -16.08
CA ASP A 83 12.28 2.07 -17.29
C ASP A 83 11.97 0.92 -18.26
N GLN A 84 12.92 -0.02 -18.45
CA GLN A 84 12.70 -1.16 -19.34
C GLN A 84 11.59 -2.09 -18.83
N ALA A 85 11.52 -2.31 -17.52
CA ALA A 85 10.44 -3.12 -16.92
C ALA A 85 9.06 -2.47 -17.14
N ILE A 86 8.99 -1.13 -17.02
CA ILE A 86 7.75 -0.38 -17.31
C ILE A 86 7.40 -0.47 -18.79
N LEU A 87 8.37 -0.27 -19.69
CA LEU A 87 8.14 -0.37 -21.13
C LEU A 87 7.73 -1.77 -21.59
N ASN A 88 8.26 -2.82 -20.96
CA ASN A 88 7.80 -4.19 -21.21
C ASN A 88 6.31 -4.37 -20.85
N LYS A 89 5.84 -3.73 -19.78
CA LYS A 89 4.41 -3.73 -19.41
C LYS A 89 3.58 -2.91 -20.41
N VAL A 90 4.11 -1.81 -20.94
CA VAL A 90 3.47 -1.05 -22.05
C VAL A 90 3.32 -1.94 -23.27
N ASP A 91 4.40 -2.62 -23.71
CA ASP A 91 4.37 -3.53 -24.86
C ASP A 91 3.34 -4.65 -24.68
N ASN A 92 3.27 -5.25 -23.49
CA ASN A 92 2.28 -6.29 -23.18
C ASN A 92 0.84 -5.73 -23.23
N GLY A 93 0.62 -4.55 -22.66
CA GLY A 93 -0.71 -3.91 -22.68
C GLY A 93 -1.16 -3.54 -24.10
N VAL A 94 -0.24 -3.09 -24.94
CA VAL A 94 -0.52 -2.83 -26.36
C VAL A 94 -0.93 -4.13 -27.09
N ARG A 95 -0.26 -5.25 -26.80
CA ARG A 95 -0.65 -6.57 -27.32
C ARG A 95 -2.07 -6.94 -26.90
N ILE A 96 -2.35 -6.92 -25.59
CA ILE A 96 -3.67 -7.22 -25.03
C ILE A 96 -4.74 -6.31 -25.64
N LYS A 97 -4.46 -5.02 -25.75
CA LYS A 97 -5.37 -4.04 -26.34
C LYS A 97 -5.74 -4.41 -27.80
N ARG A 98 -4.76 -4.81 -28.60
CA ARG A 98 -4.99 -5.25 -29.99
C ARG A 98 -5.88 -6.49 -30.06
N GLU A 99 -5.71 -7.45 -29.16
CA GLU A 99 -6.56 -8.64 -29.05
C GLU A 99 -8.00 -8.29 -28.68
N LEU A 100 -8.18 -7.40 -27.70
CA LEU A 100 -9.49 -6.91 -27.30
C LEU A 100 -10.20 -6.12 -28.39
N LEU A 101 -9.47 -5.28 -29.16
CA LEU A 101 -10.01 -4.59 -30.35
C LEU A 101 -10.49 -5.55 -31.42
N ALA A 102 -9.75 -6.64 -31.67
CA ALA A 102 -10.16 -7.70 -32.60
C ALA A 102 -11.43 -8.41 -32.10
N LEU A 103 -11.48 -8.76 -30.82
CA LEU A 103 -12.64 -9.38 -30.17
C LEU A 103 -13.88 -8.48 -30.23
N ALA A 104 -13.74 -7.18 -29.99
CA ALA A 104 -14.82 -6.21 -30.11
C ALA A 104 -15.36 -6.11 -31.55
N LYS A 105 -14.46 -6.10 -32.52
CA LYS A 105 -14.83 -6.06 -33.94
C LYS A 105 -15.57 -7.34 -34.36
N GLU A 106 -15.08 -8.50 -33.97
CA GLU A 106 -15.69 -9.81 -34.27
C GLU A 106 -17.13 -9.90 -33.74
N ASN A 107 -17.35 -9.32 -32.56
CA ASN A 107 -18.66 -9.34 -31.89
C ASN A 107 -19.52 -8.10 -32.16
N ASN A 108 -19.11 -7.21 -33.07
CA ASN A 108 -19.82 -5.98 -33.43
C ASN A 108 -20.08 -5.06 -32.20
N VAL A 109 -19.16 -5.02 -31.24
CA VAL A 109 -19.26 -4.12 -30.08
C VAL A 109 -18.80 -2.73 -30.48
N THR A 110 -19.65 -1.74 -30.22
CA THR A 110 -19.30 -0.33 -30.44
C THR A 110 -18.45 0.17 -29.27
N LEU A 111 -17.25 0.62 -29.56
CA LEU A 111 -16.33 1.17 -28.57
C LEU A 111 -16.45 2.70 -28.51
N PRO A 112 -16.20 3.31 -27.34
CA PRO A 112 -16.18 4.76 -27.20
C PRO A 112 -14.99 5.36 -27.97
N ASN A 113 -15.19 6.55 -28.52
CA ASN A 113 -14.17 7.27 -29.26
C ASN A 113 -13.24 8.03 -28.30
N TYR A 114 -12.51 7.32 -27.46
CA TYR A 114 -11.52 7.89 -26.55
C TYR A 114 -10.11 7.71 -27.12
N GLN A 115 -9.23 8.63 -26.78
CA GLN A 115 -7.86 8.62 -27.27
C GLN A 115 -7.12 7.35 -26.84
N GLU A 116 -7.27 6.91 -25.59
CA GLU A 116 -6.63 5.72 -25.05
C GLU A 116 -7.12 4.43 -25.76
N VAL A 117 -8.34 4.44 -26.30
CA VAL A 117 -8.86 3.35 -27.14
C VAL A 117 -8.28 3.41 -28.55
N ASN A 118 -8.18 4.61 -29.13
CA ASN A 118 -7.82 4.81 -30.54
C ASN A 118 -6.30 4.79 -30.82
N TRP A 119 -5.48 5.10 -29.82
CA TRP A 119 -4.02 5.11 -30.01
C TRP A 119 -3.50 3.73 -30.43
N GLY A 120 -2.74 3.67 -31.53
CA GLY A 120 -2.32 2.41 -32.16
C GLY A 120 -1.22 1.63 -31.41
N GLY A 121 -0.50 2.29 -30.50
CA GLY A 121 0.58 1.64 -29.73
C GLY A 121 1.87 1.45 -30.55
N GLU A 122 2.19 2.38 -31.43
CA GLU A 122 3.45 2.35 -32.16
C GLU A 122 4.61 2.86 -31.29
N LYS A 123 5.73 2.10 -31.25
CA LYS A 123 6.89 2.43 -30.38
C LYS A 123 7.50 3.81 -30.66
N ALA A 124 7.42 4.26 -31.92
CA ALA A 124 7.91 5.58 -32.31
C ALA A 124 7.15 6.74 -31.62
N ASP A 125 5.93 6.48 -31.14
CA ASP A 125 5.05 7.49 -30.55
C ASP A 125 5.04 7.43 -29.02
N TYR A 126 5.77 6.50 -28.37
CA TYR A 126 5.71 6.28 -26.91
C TYR A 126 6.04 7.54 -26.10
N GLU A 127 7.05 8.32 -26.51
CA GLU A 127 7.40 9.57 -25.82
C GLU A 127 6.28 10.61 -25.90
N ALA A 128 5.75 10.82 -27.12
CA ALA A 128 4.70 11.78 -27.38
C ALA A 128 3.39 11.39 -26.64
N GLU A 129 3.09 10.09 -26.64
CA GLU A 129 1.92 9.57 -25.93
C GLU A 129 2.08 9.69 -24.42
N GLY A 130 3.25 9.36 -23.87
CA GLY A 130 3.52 9.51 -22.44
C GLY A 130 3.42 10.96 -21.98
N ASP A 131 3.91 11.90 -22.76
CA ASP A 131 3.76 13.34 -22.46
C ASP A 131 2.28 13.79 -22.50
N ARG A 132 1.47 13.21 -23.42
CA ARG A 132 0.03 13.50 -23.50
C ARG A 132 -0.76 12.89 -22.33
N GLU A 133 -0.37 11.72 -21.85
CA GLU A 133 -1.05 11.00 -20.77
C GLU A 133 -0.75 11.57 -19.38
N SER A 134 0.04 12.64 -19.30
CA SER A 134 0.31 13.37 -18.05
C SER A 134 -0.97 13.71 -17.29
N VAL A 135 -0.90 13.70 -15.97
CA VAL A 135 -1.97 14.13 -15.05
C VAL A 135 -2.56 15.48 -15.44
N LEU A 136 -1.72 16.39 -15.98
CA LEU A 136 -2.15 17.74 -16.37
C LEU A 136 -3.01 17.78 -17.64
N ARG A 137 -3.23 16.66 -18.35
CA ARG A 137 -4.14 16.56 -19.49
C ARG A 137 -5.60 16.96 -19.14
N THR A 138 -6.00 16.80 -17.89
CA THR A 138 -7.28 17.30 -17.39
C THR A 138 -7.08 18.70 -16.83
N GLU A 139 -7.47 19.72 -17.61
CA GLU A 139 -7.24 21.14 -17.25
C GLU A 139 -8.06 21.58 -16.04
N ASN A 140 -9.33 21.17 -15.95
CA ASN A 140 -10.17 21.47 -14.79
C ASN A 140 -9.64 20.78 -13.55
N GLU A 141 -9.27 21.57 -12.53
CA GLU A 141 -8.61 21.10 -11.31
C GLU A 141 -9.51 20.16 -10.48
N ASP A 142 -10.81 20.43 -10.42
CA ASP A 142 -11.75 19.63 -9.64
C ASP A 142 -11.99 18.27 -10.30
N LEU A 143 -12.21 18.25 -11.62
CA LEU A 143 -12.33 17.00 -12.38
C LEU A 143 -11.04 16.19 -12.30
N ARG A 144 -9.87 16.86 -12.42
CA ARG A 144 -8.56 16.22 -12.26
C ARG A 144 -8.42 15.61 -10.87
N SER A 145 -8.79 16.32 -9.83
CA SER A 145 -8.75 15.84 -8.44
C SER A 145 -9.56 14.56 -8.24
N LEU A 146 -10.78 14.48 -8.74
CA LEU A 146 -11.62 13.29 -8.62
C LEU A 146 -11.10 12.12 -9.46
N LYS A 147 -10.62 12.39 -10.67
CA LYS A 147 -9.95 11.37 -11.51
C LYS A 147 -8.72 10.80 -10.82
N GLU A 148 -7.88 11.66 -10.23
CA GLU A 148 -6.69 11.22 -9.51
C GLU A 148 -7.02 10.47 -8.22
N LEU A 149 -8.01 10.91 -7.44
CA LEU A 149 -8.50 10.14 -6.29
C LEU A 149 -8.90 8.72 -6.69
N THR A 150 -9.60 8.57 -7.83
CA THR A 150 -9.97 7.26 -8.37
C THR A 150 -8.74 6.46 -8.76
N VAL A 151 -7.83 7.01 -9.60
CA VAL A 151 -6.62 6.30 -10.06
C VAL A 151 -5.73 5.87 -8.89
N LEU A 152 -5.50 6.79 -7.93
CA LEU A 152 -4.65 6.50 -6.78
C LEU A 152 -5.29 5.46 -5.85
N GLY A 153 -6.61 5.52 -5.68
CA GLY A 153 -7.37 4.48 -4.99
C GLY A 153 -7.25 3.13 -5.68
N LEU A 154 -7.43 3.07 -7.00
CA LEU A 154 -7.29 1.85 -7.80
C LEU A 154 -5.87 1.26 -7.74
N LYS A 155 -4.82 2.09 -7.71
CA LYS A 155 -3.44 1.61 -7.52
C LYS A 155 -3.27 0.90 -6.16
N GLY A 156 -3.82 1.46 -5.10
CA GLY A 156 -3.80 0.84 -3.77
C GLY A 156 -4.63 -0.45 -3.72
N MET A 157 -5.82 -0.44 -4.33
CA MET A 157 -6.68 -1.62 -4.47
C MET A 157 -5.98 -2.75 -5.26
N ALA A 158 -5.30 -2.40 -6.36
CA ALA A 158 -4.54 -3.34 -7.18
C ALA A 158 -3.45 -4.05 -6.38
N ALA A 159 -2.73 -3.34 -5.50
CA ALA A 159 -1.73 -3.94 -4.65
C ALA A 159 -2.32 -5.00 -3.70
N TYR A 160 -3.46 -4.72 -3.09
CA TYR A 160 -4.13 -5.67 -2.20
C TYR A 160 -4.71 -6.86 -2.95
N TYR A 161 -5.33 -6.61 -4.11
CA TYR A 161 -5.86 -7.66 -4.97
C TYR A 161 -4.76 -8.59 -5.49
N GLU A 162 -3.60 -8.04 -5.90
CA GLU A 162 -2.48 -8.84 -6.41
C GLU A 162 -1.98 -9.82 -5.35
N HIS A 163 -1.79 -9.37 -4.10
CA HIS A 163 -1.39 -10.27 -3.01
C HIS A 163 -2.41 -11.37 -2.74
N ALA A 164 -3.70 -11.06 -2.77
CA ALA A 164 -4.76 -12.06 -2.62
C ALA A 164 -4.76 -13.08 -3.77
N SER A 165 -4.61 -12.60 -5.02
CA SER A 165 -4.61 -13.44 -6.21
C SER A 165 -3.44 -14.42 -6.25
N ARG A 166 -2.29 -14.03 -5.70
CA ARG A 166 -1.11 -14.90 -5.54
C ARG A 166 -1.32 -16.02 -4.54
N LEU A 167 -2.26 -15.86 -3.63
CA LEU A 167 -2.75 -16.90 -2.71
C LEU A 167 -4.01 -17.61 -3.25
N ASN A 168 -4.29 -17.50 -4.54
CA ASN A 168 -5.41 -18.09 -5.26
C ASN A 168 -6.81 -17.58 -4.83
N GLU A 169 -6.87 -16.44 -4.15
CA GLU A 169 -8.12 -15.77 -3.85
C GLU A 169 -8.37 -14.65 -4.87
N ARG A 170 -9.48 -14.74 -5.58
CA ARG A 170 -9.87 -13.82 -6.65
C ARG A 170 -11.31 -13.40 -6.50
N ASN A 171 -11.61 -12.18 -6.94
CA ASN A 171 -12.98 -11.66 -7.02
C ASN A 171 -13.16 -10.89 -8.34
N GLU A 172 -13.97 -11.44 -9.23
CA GLU A 172 -14.23 -10.87 -10.55
C GLU A 172 -14.97 -9.54 -10.49
N GLU A 173 -15.75 -9.29 -9.44
CA GLU A 173 -16.46 -8.01 -9.26
C GLU A 173 -15.49 -6.85 -9.02
N ILE A 174 -14.38 -7.11 -8.33
CA ILE A 174 -13.32 -6.10 -8.12
C ILE A 174 -12.67 -5.75 -9.46
N ILE A 175 -12.37 -6.75 -10.30
CA ILE A 175 -11.79 -6.51 -11.64
C ILE A 175 -12.78 -5.73 -12.52
N ALA A 176 -14.04 -6.17 -12.55
CA ALA A 176 -15.09 -5.48 -13.31
C ALA A 176 -15.24 -4.02 -12.87
N PHE A 177 -15.15 -3.76 -11.57
CA PHE A 177 -15.15 -2.40 -11.06
C PHE A 177 -13.92 -1.59 -11.50
N MET A 178 -12.70 -2.17 -11.43
CA MET A 178 -11.49 -1.49 -11.90
C MET A 178 -11.61 -1.10 -13.37
N GLU A 179 -12.12 -2.02 -14.23
CA GLU A 179 -12.37 -1.76 -15.65
C GLU A 179 -13.37 -0.59 -15.83
N LYS A 180 -14.52 -0.64 -15.18
CA LYS A 180 -15.55 0.40 -15.19
C LYS A 180 -15.00 1.76 -14.72
N ALA A 181 -14.29 1.79 -13.60
CA ALA A 181 -13.77 3.03 -13.03
C ALA A 181 -12.73 3.68 -13.96
N LEU A 182 -11.82 2.89 -14.53
CA LEU A 182 -10.83 3.35 -15.51
C LEU A 182 -11.51 3.85 -16.80
N ALA A 183 -12.54 3.17 -17.29
CA ALA A 183 -13.34 3.63 -18.43
C ALA A 183 -14.08 4.96 -18.11
N THR A 184 -14.63 5.10 -16.91
CA THR A 184 -15.31 6.32 -16.48
C THR A 184 -14.39 7.52 -16.44
N ILE A 185 -13.20 7.40 -15.85
CA ILE A 185 -12.23 8.52 -15.79
C ILE A 185 -11.60 8.85 -17.15
N SER A 186 -11.64 7.91 -18.10
CA SER A 186 -11.21 8.13 -19.50
C SER A 186 -12.27 8.89 -20.30
N ASN A 187 -13.53 8.89 -19.86
CA ASN A 187 -14.61 9.61 -20.53
C ASN A 187 -14.37 11.13 -20.40
N PRO A 188 -14.16 11.86 -21.52
CA PRO A 188 -13.97 13.31 -21.47
C PRO A 188 -15.24 14.07 -21.07
N ALA A 189 -16.42 13.44 -21.17
CA ALA A 189 -17.71 14.03 -20.80
C ALA A 189 -18.15 13.68 -19.37
N ALA A 190 -17.33 12.95 -18.59
CA ALA A 190 -17.65 12.63 -17.20
C ALA A 190 -17.73 13.93 -16.36
N ASP A 191 -18.88 14.15 -15.74
CA ASP A 191 -19.13 15.29 -14.87
C ASP A 191 -18.70 15.05 -13.42
N MET A 192 -18.84 16.08 -12.60
CA MET A 192 -18.46 16.03 -11.18
C MET A 192 -19.21 14.95 -10.40
N ASP A 193 -20.51 14.81 -10.64
CA ASP A 193 -21.37 13.88 -9.91
C ASP A 193 -20.99 12.43 -10.25
N THR A 194 -20.78 12.13 -11.52
CA THR A 194 -20.31 10.82 -12.00
C THR A 194 -18.95 10.46 -11.41
N LEU A 195 -18.00 11.41 -11.39
CA LEU A 195 -16.68 11.19 -10.85
C LEU A 195 -16.71 11.03 -9.33
N LEU A 196 -17.49 11.82 -8.61
CA LEU A 196 -17.67 11.68 -7.16
C LEU A 196 -18.27 10.33 -6.79
N ALA A 197 -19.30 9.89 -7.52
CA ALA A 197 -19.88 8.56 -7.33
C ALA A 197 -18.83 7.45 -7.55
N THR A 198 -17.96 7.61 -8.57
CA THR A 198 -16.87 6.66 -8.85
C THR A 198 -15.83 6.63 -7.72
N VAL A 199 -15.47 7.78 -7.14
CA VAL A 199 -14.58 7.85 -5.96
C VAL A 199 -15.19 7.10 -4.78
N MET A 200 -16.49 7.29 -4.49
CA MET A 200 -17.17 6.59 -3.39
C MET A 200 -17.27 5.09 -3.64
N GLU A 201 -17.56 4.68 -4.88
CA GLU A 201 -17.58 3.27 -5.27
C GLU A 201 -16.17 2.64 -5.20
N THR A 202 -15.10 3.42 -5.49
CA THR A 202 -13.71 2.99 -5.26
C THR A 202 -13.48 2.67 -3.79
N GLY A 203 -14.01 3.47 -2.87
CA GLY A 203 -13.97 3.17 -1.43
C GLY A 203 -14.64 1.86 -1.06
N LYS A 204 -15.83 1.58 -1.64
CA LYS A 204 -16.55 0.31 -1.44
C LYS A 204 -15.68 -0.89 -1.83
N PHE A 205 -15.19 -0.89 -3.06
CA PHE A 205 -14.35 -1.98 -3.55
C PHE A 205 -12.97 -2.05 -2.88
N GLY A 206 -12.52 -0.95 -2.27
CA GLY A 206 -11.38 -0.93 -1.36
C GLY A 206 -11.61 -1.79 -0.12
N VAL A 207 -12.80 -1.72 0.49
CA VAL A 207 -13.20 -2.62 1.59
C VAL A 207 -13.19 -4.07 1.11
N ASP A 208 -13.80 -4.34 -0.06
CA ASP A 208 -13.90 -5.70 -0.63
C ASP A 208 -12.50 -6.27 -0.92
N ALA A 209 -11.57 -5.46 -1.44
CA ALA A 209 -10.20 -5.89 -1.73
C ALA A 209 -9.39 -6.20 -0.44
N MET A 210 -9.54 -5.37 0.60
CA MET A 210 -8.91 -5.63 1.90
C MET A 210 -9.51 -6.89 2.56
N ALA A 211 -10.82 -7.09 2.50
CA ALA A 211 -11.48 -8.29 2.99
C ALA A 211 -11.00 -9.55 2.25
N LEU A 212 -10.83 -9.46 0.93
CA LEU A 212 -10.31 -10.55 0.11
C LEU A 212 -8.88 -10.92 0.52
N LEU A 213 -8.02 -9.92 0.76
CA LEU A 213 -6.64 -10.16 1.19
C LEU A 213 -6.57 -10.70 2.62
N ASP A 214 -7.38 -10.19 3.55
CA ASP A 214 -7.49 -10.74 4.90
C ASP A 214 -7.88 -12.22 4.86
N LYS A 215 -8.90 -12.56 4.07
CA LYS A 215 -9.30 -13.95 3.84
C LYS A 215 -8.16 -14.79 3.29
N ALA A 216 -7.47 -14.31 2.25
CA ALA A 216 -6.37 -15.03 1.61
C ALA A 216 -5.23 -15.31 2.61
N ASN A 217 -4.81 -14.29 3.35
CA ASN A 217 -3.74 -14.39 4.33
C ASN A 217 -4.10 -15.32 5.50
N THR A 218 -5.30 -15.16 6.06
CA THR A 218 -5.72 -15.92 7.25
C THR A 218 -6.02 -17.38 6.91
N GLN A 219 -6.56 -17.68 5.75
CA GLN A 219 -6.76 -19.07 5.29
C GLN A 219 -5.44 -19.78 5.00
N THR A 220 -4.44 -19.06 4.46
CA THR A 220 -3.14 -19.65 4.11
C THR A 220 -2.23 -19.77 5.32
N TYR A 221 -2.13 -18.71 6.12
CA TYR A 221 -1.10 -18.60 7.18
C TYR A 221 -1.64 -18.72 8.61
N GLY A 222 -2.96 -18.81 8.77
CA GLY A 222 -3.67 -18.74 10.06
C GLY A 222 -3.93 -17.31 10.48
N ASN A 223 -4.78 -17.12 11.49
CA ASN A 223 -5.03 -15.79 12.04
C ASN A 223 -3.78 -15.25 12.74
N PRO A 224 -3.42 -13.96 12.55
CA PRO A 224 -2.41 -13.32 13.35
C PRO A 224 -2.71 -13.48 14.84
N GLU A 225 -1.68 -13.77 15.62
CA GLU A 225 -1.79 -13.96 17.06
C GLU A 225 -0.74 -13.14 17.80
N LEU A 226 -1.02 -12.79 19.05
CA LEU A 226 -0.13 -12.04 19.91
C LEU A 226 1.27 -12.65 19.88
N THR A 227 2.24 -11.86 19.43
CA THR A 227 3.61 -12.31 19.22
C THR A 227 4.60 -11.26 19.69
N LYS A 228 5.63 -11.71 20.42
CA LYS A 228 6.83 -10.94 20.71
C LYS A 228 7.83 -11.16 19.60
N VAL A 229 8.24 -10.11 18.93
CA VAL A 229 9.17 -10.15 17.81
C VAL A 229 10.51 -9.58 18.26
N ASN A 230 11.56 -10.40 18.17
CA ASN A 230 12.94 -9.95 18.43
C ASN A 230 13.35 -8.84 17.45
N ILE A 231 14.03 -7.80 17.94
CA ILE A 231 14.60 -6.72 17.12
C ILE A 231 16.14 -6.70 17.14
N GLY A 232 16.76 -7.69 17.79
CA GLY A 232 18.19 -7.93 17.71
C GLY A 232 18.57 -8.87 16.57
N THR A 233 19.82 -9.31 16.56
CA THR A 233 20.39 -10.20 15.53
C THR A 233 20.96 -11.48 16.13
N GLY A 234 20.97 -12.56 15.34
CA GLY A 234 21.68 -13.79 15.61
C GLY A 234 23.14 -13.74 15.15
N SER A 235 23.81 -14.88 15.20
CA SER A 235 25.23 -15.02 14.84
C SER A 235 25.47 -15.64 13.46
N ARG A 236 24.40 -16.05 12.75
CA ARG A 236 24.48 -16.64 11.41
C ARG A 236 24.34 -15.58 10.32
N PRO A 237 24.86 -15.83 9.11
CA PRO A 237 24.54 -15.01 7.95
C PRO A 237 23.03 -14.89 7.75
N GLY A 238 22.58 -13.77 7.20
CA GLY A 238 21.15 -13.51 7.07
C GLY A 238 20.73 -12.95 5.72
N ILE A 239 19.47 -13.13 5.39
CA ILE A 239 18.76 -12.49 4.28
C ILE A 239 17.73 -11.53 4.87
N LEU A 240 17.71 -10.29 4.37
CA LEU A 240 16.70 -9.30 4.72
C LEU A 240 15.61 -9.26 3.67
N ILE A 241 14.36 -9.43 4.08
CA ILE A 241 13.21 -9.33 3.18
C ILE A 241 12.34 -8.14 3.57
N SER A 242 12.04 -7.28 2.62
CA SER A 242 11.26 -6.05 2.79
C SER A 242 10.13 -5.97 1.78
N GLY A 243 9.08 -5.26 2.12
CA GLY A 243 7.86 -5.14 1.32
C GLY A 243 6.66 -5.77 2.03
N HIS A 244 5.70 -6.33 1.26
CA HIS A 244 4.42 -6.74 1.81
C HIS A 244 4.03 -8.19 1.48
N ASP A 245 4.67 -8.82 0.48
CA ASP A 245 4.22 -10.10 -0.06
C ASP A 245 4.56 -11.28 0.84
N LEU A 246 3.53 -11.86 1.47
CA LEU A 246 3.69 -13.00 2.37
C LEU A 246 3.99 -14.31 1.63
N LYS A 247 3.63 -14.44 0.33
CA LYS A 247 3.99 -15.60 -0.48
C LYS A 247 5.49 -15.66 -0.73
N ASP A 248 6.12 -14.51 -0.94
CA ASP A 248 7.57 -14.46 -1.16
C ASP A 248 8.36 -14.83 0.09
N ILE A 249 7.97 -14.33 1.28
CA ILE A 249 8.64 -14.74 2.52
C ILE A 249 8.39 -16.21 2.84
N GLU A 250 7.20 -16.77 2.57
CA GLU A 250 6.95 -18.20 2.70
C GLU A 250 7.94 -19.01 1.88
N GLN A 251 8.05 -18.74 0.57
CA GLN A 251 8.96 -19.44 -0.33
C GLN A 251 10.43 -19.27 0.05
N LEU A 252 10.81 -18.07 0.54
CA LEU A 252 12.15 -17.83 1.06
C LEU A 252 12.44 -18.67 2.31
N LEU A 253 11.51 -18.74 3.26
CA LEU A 253 11.64 -19.52 4.48
C LEU A 253 11.74 -21.01 4.19
N GLU A 254 10.95 -21.54 3.27
CA GLU A 254 11.02 -22.93 2.83
C GLU A 254 12.39 -23.27 2.25
N GLN A 255 12.94 -22.40 1.38
CA GLN A 255 14.20 -22.64 0.71
C GLN A 255 15.44 -22.40 1.60
N THR A 256 15.32 -21.60 2.65
CA THR A 256 16.40 -21.34 3.61
C THR A 256 16.44 -22.34 4.76
N GLU A 257 15.41 -23.15 4.96
CA GLU A 257 15.36 -24.13 6.03
C GLU A 257 16.54 -25.12 5.95
N GLY A 258 17.25 -25.30 7.06
CA GLY A 258 18.41 -26.19 7.13
C GLY A 258 19.70 -25.70 6.44
N THR A 259 19.70 -24.54 5.78
CA THR A 259 20.88 -24.01 5.06
C THR A 259 21.92 -23.33 5.94
N GLY A 260 21.57 -23.02 7.20
CA GLY A 260 22.42 -22.23 8.10
C GLY A 260 22.31 -20.71 7.90
N VAL A 261 21.38 -20.25 7.06
CA VAL A 261 21.08 -18.85 6.81
C VAL A 261 19.85 -18.43 7.60
N ASP A 262 19.93 -17.29 8.28
CA ASP A 262 18.80 -16.68 8.98
C ASP A 262 18.01 -15.75 8.06
N VAL A 263 16.71 -15.55 8.36
CA VAL A 263 15.85 -14.59 7.66
C VAL A 263 15.41 -13.51 8.65
N TYR A 264 15.45 -12.27 8.18
CA TYR A 264 15.00 -11.10 8.92
C TYR A 264 13.99 -10.33 8.09
N THR A 265 12.97 -9.79 8.74
CA THR A 265 12.02 -8.88 8.11
C THR A 265 12.47 -7.43 8.27
N HIS A 266 11.96 -6.56 7.37
CA HIS A 266 12.15 -5.13 7.44
C HIS A 266 10.86 -4.42 7.02
N GLY A 267 10.56 -3.27 7.66
CA GLY A 267 9.41 -2.44 7.29
C GLY A 267 8.08 -3.20 7.39
N GLU A 268 7.30 -3.19 6.32
CA GLU A 268 5.97 -3.83 6.28
C GLU A 268 6.00 -5.37 6.24
N MET A 269 7.17 -5.99 6.18
CA MET A 269 7.27 -7.44 6.33
C MET A 269 7.27 -7.89 7.81
N LEU A 270 7.44 -6.97 8.78
CA LEU A 270 7.34 -7.25 10.21
C LEU A 270 6.13 -8.14 10.58
N PRO A 271 4.91 -7.90 10.07
CA PRO A 271 3.73 -8.71 10.43
C PRO A 271 3.79 -10.18 10.03
N ALA A 272 4.72 -10.60 9.16
CA ALA A 272 4.93 -12.02 8.86
C ALA A 272 5.18 -12.84 10.15
N HIS A 273 5.80 -12.23 11.16
CA HIS A 273 6.02 -12.87 12.46
C HIS A 273 4.74 -13.16 13.25
N TYR A 274 3.60 -12.56 12.90
CA TYR A 274 2.34 -12.74 13.61
C TYR A 274 1.57 -13.98 13.16
N TYR A 275 1.86 -14.48 11.95
CA TYR A 275 1.16 -15.59 11.34
C TYR A 275 1.71 -16.94 11.79
N PRO A 276 0.87 -17.88 12.31
CA PRO A 276 1.31 -19.17 12.82
C PRO A 276 2.14 -19.98 11.83
N GLN A 277 1.76 -20.00 10.55
CA GLN A 277 2.44 -20.79 9.53
C GLN A 277 3.80 -20.21 9.11
N LEU A 278 4.06 -18.93 9.35
CA LEU A 278 5.35 -18.30 9.07
C LEU A 278 6.27 -18.33 10.28
N LYS A 279 5.78 -18.01 11.47
CA LYS A 279 6.60 -17.98 12.70
C LYS A 279 7.05 -19.36 13.20
N LYS A 280 6.52 -20.45 12.62
CA LYS A 280 7.01 -21.82 12.92
C LYS A 280 8.47 -22.03 12.51
N TYR A 281 8.97 -21.29 11.52
CA TYR A 281 10.34 -21.38 11.04
C TYR A 281 11.31 -20.74 12.04
N LYS A 282 12.16 -21.56 12.66
CA LYS A 282 13.08 -21.10 13.73
C LYS A 282 14.16 -20.15 13.26
N HIS A 283 14.46 -20.14 11.96
CA HIS A 283 15.43 -19.24 11.34
C HIS A 283 14.82 -17.92 10.84
N LEU A 284 13.51 -17.69 11.06
CA LEU A 284 12.90 -16.36 11.02
C LEU A 284 13.17 -15.68 12.36
N VAL A 285 14.31 -14.96 12.44
CA VAL A 285 14.93 -14.54 13.71
C VAL A 285 14.27 -13.32 14.32
N GLY A 286 13.89 -12.36 13.49
CA GLY A 286 13.32 -11.10 13.99
C GLY A 286 13.17 -10.05 12.91
N ASN A 287 12.79 -8.85 13.34
CA ASN A 287 12.70 -7.67 12.49
C ASN A 287 13.96 -6.82 12.64
N TYR A 288 14.57 -6.43 11.52
CA TYR A 288 15.76 -5.60 11.48
C TYR A 288 15.41 -4.17 11.07
N GLY A 289 15.63 -3.23 11.96
CA GLY A 289 15.40 -1.81 11.70
C GLY A 289 13.94 -1.35 11.80
N ASN A 290 13.63 -0.34 11.01
CA ASN A 290 12.42 0.47 11.12
C ASN A 290 11.62 0.51 9.80
N ALA A 291 10.94 1.63 9.55
CA ALA A 291 10.21 1.88 8.31
C ALA A 291 11.16 2.11 7.11
N TRP A 292 10.61 1.98 5.92
CA TRP A 292 11.28 2.05 4.62
C TRP A 292 12.28 3.20 4.43
N TRP A 293 12.03 4.36 5.00
CA TRP A 293 12.86 5.54 4.79
C TRP A 293 14.23 5.46 5.46
N LYS A 294 14.42 4.50 6.41
CA LYS A 294 15.69 4.23 7.08
C LYS A 294 16.63 3.29 6.30
N GLN A 295 16.23 2.75 5.17
CA GLN A 295 16.98 1.76 4.39
C GLN A 295 18.44 2.15 4.14
N LYS A 296 18.71 3.42 3.83
CA LYS A 296 20.09 3.87 3.53
C LYS A 296 21.05 3.70 4.70
N GLU A 297 20.57 3.79 5.91
CA GLU A 297 21.38 3.65 7.13
C GLU A 297 21.43 2.18 7.56
N GLU A 298 20.28 1.53 7.61
CA GLU A 298 20.12 0.20 8.18
C GLU A 298 20.70 -0.90 7.28
N PHE A 299 20.60 -0.77 5.97
CA PHE A 299 21.11 -1.78 5.04
C PHE A 299 22.64 -1.81 4.94
N GLU A 300 23.34 -0.73 5.31
CA GLU A 300 24.80 -0.71 5.39
C GLU A 300 25.35 -1.71 6.42
N THR A 301 24.60 -1.95 7.49
CA THR A 301 25.03 -2.79 8.62
C THR A 301 24.41 -4.19 8.60
N PHE A 302 23.48 -4.47 7.67
CA PHE A 302 22.86 -5.79 7.59
C PHE A 302 23.84 -6.87 7.11
N ASN A 303 24.80 -6.53 6.26
CA ASN A 303 25.84 -7.37 5.67
C ASN A 303 25.36 -8.42 4.65
N GLY A 304 24.15 -8.96 4.74
CA GLY A 304 23.60 -9.98 3.85
C GLY A 304 22.87 -9.41 2.63
N PRO A 305 22.36 -10.28 1.74
CA PRO A 305 21.50 -9.88 0.63
C PRO A 305 20.15 -9.38 1.10
N ILE A 306 19.52 -8.55 0.25
CA ILE A 306 18.26 -7.88 0.51
C ILE A 306 17.29 -8.21 -0.61
N VAL A 307 16.06 -8.59 -0.27
CA VAL A 307 14.99 -8.90 -1.22
C VAL A 307 13.86 -7.90 -1.02
N PHE A 308 13.53 -7.15 -2.07
CA PHE A 308 12.33 -6.32 -2.12
C PHE A 308 11.20 -7.05 -2.82
N THR A 309 10.10 -7.23 -2.13
CA THR A 309 8.90 -7.89 -2.68
C THR A 309 7.89 -6.91 -3.25
N THR A 310 7.84 -5.71 -2.71
CA THR A 310 6.95 -4.62 -3.14
C THR A 310 7.63 -3.25 -2.92
N ASN A 311 6.86 -2.17 -3.04
CA ASN A 311 7.30 -0.85 -2.58
C ASN A 311 7.60 -0.91 -1.05
N CYS A 312 8.29 -0.05 -0.40
CA CYS A 312 8.84 1.24 -0.81
C CYS A 312 10.36 1.10 -0.99
N ILE A 313 10.85 1.20 -2.21
CA ILE A 313 12.30 1.22 -2.46
C ILE A 313 12.84 2.64 -2.24
N VAL A 314 13.93 2.77 -1.50
CA VAL A 314 14.72 4.00 -1.44
C VAL A 314 15.95 3.82 -2.32
N PRO A 315 16.11 4.60 -3.41
CA PRO A 315 17.28 4.51 -4.26
C PRO A 315 18.59 4.62 -3.45
N PRO A 316 19.52 3.67 -3.58
CA PRO A 316 20.76 3.67 -2.80
C PRO A 316 21.68 4.82 -3.21
N SER A 317 22.56 5.21 -2.30
CA SER A 317 23.70 6.05 -2.66
C SER A 317 24.60 5.30 -3.67
N PRO A 318 25.25 5.99 -4.63
CA PRO A 318 26.26 5.34 -5.50
C PRO A 318 27.38 4.64 -4.73
N LYS A 319 27.63 5.05 -3.49
CA LYS A 319 28.65 4.47 -2.60
C LYS A 319 28.10 3.42 -1.62
N ALA A 320 26.80 3.11 -1.67
CA ALA A 320 26.17 2.15 -0.76
C ALA A 320 26.82 0.77 -0.89
N SER A 321 27.23 0.18 0.24
CA SER A 321 27.89 -1.12 0.28
C SER A 321 26.97 -2.28 -0.11
N TYR A 322 25.67 -2.10 0.04
CA TYR A 322 24.65 -3.13 -0.19
C TYR A 322 24.10 -3.16 -1.63
N LYS A 323 24.38 -2.14 -2.47
CA LYS A 323 23.71 -1.96 -3.78
C LYS A 323 23.84 -3.16 -4.75
N ASP A 324 24.91 -3.94 -4.63
CA ASP A 324 25.22 -5.05 -5.54
C ASP A 324 24.70 -6.41 -5.01
N ARG A 325 23.99 -6.43 -3.85
CA ARG A 325 23.36 -7.62 -3.26
C ARG A 325 21.86 -7.44 -2.99
N VAL A 326 21.21 -6.61 -3.78
CA VAL A 326 19.77 -6.34 -3.71
C VAL A 326 19.05 -7.04 -4.85
N PHE A 327 17.92 -7.66 -4.53
CA PHE A 327 17.05 -8.36 -5.45
C PHE A 327 15.64 -7.79 -5.38
N THR A 328 14.91 -7.89 -6.47
CA THR A 328 13.50 -7.47 -6.56
C THR A 328 12.63 -8.62 -7.05
N THR A 329 11.35 -8.59 -6.69
CA THR A 329 10.33 -9.54 -7.18
C THR A 329 9.08 -8.77 -7.64
N ASN A 330 8.14 -9.44 -8.26
CA ASN A 330 6.80 -8.93 -8.59
C ASN A 330 6.80 -7.63 -9.42
N ALA A 331 5.95 -6.69 -9.05
CA ALA A 331 5.83 -5.39 -9.73
C ALA A 331 7.00 -4.43 -9.44
N THR A 332 7.92 -4.77 -8.54
CA THR A 332 9.05 -3.91 -8.18
C THR A 332 10.20 -4.00 -9.17
N GLY A 333 11.01 -2.95 -9.22
CA GLY A 333 12.19 -2.95 -10.07
C GLY A 333 13.09 -1.76 -9.80
N PHE A 334 14.39 -1.97 -9.97
CA PHE A 334 15.39 -0.91 -9.88
C PHE A 334 16.51 -1.16 -10.91
N PRO A 335 17.03 -0.12 -11.60
CA PRO A 335 18.09 -0.29 -12.59
C PRO A 335 19.32 -0.99 -12.00
N GLY A 336 19.76 -2.08 -12.64
CA GLY A 336 20.93 -2.85 -12.25
C GLY A 336 20.72 -3.86 -11.13
N TRP A 337 19.56 -3.91 -10.48
CA TRP A 337 19.23 -4.96 -9.53
C TRP A 337 18.67 -6.19 -10.24
N LYS A 338 19.01 -7.36 -9.71
CA LYS A 338 18.49 -8.61 -10.24
C LYS A 338 17.03 -8.79 -9.86
N HIS A 339 16.22 -9.17 -10.84
CA HIS A 339 14.81 -9.44 -10.64
C HIS A 339 14.56 -10.96 -10.65
N ILE A 340 13.92 -11.46 -9.60
CA ILE A 340 13.56 -12.88 -9.47
C ILE A 340 12.15 -13.06 -10.03
N LEU A 341 12.06 -13.77 -11.14
CA LEU A 341 10.80 -14.09 -11.78
C LEU A 341 10.17 -15.34 -11.14
N ALA A 342 8.85 -15.38 -11.11
CA ALA A 342 8.12 -16.60 -10.81
C ALA A 342 8.08 -17.49 -12.05
N ASP A 343 8.09 -18.80 -11.85
CA ASP A 343 7.78 -19.79 -12.88
C ASP A 343 6.26 -19.83 -13.18
N GLU A 344 5.84 -20.72 -14.06
CA GLU A 344 4.44 -20.91 -14.47
C GLU A 344 3.50 -21.31 -13.31
N ASN A 345 4.07 -21.82 -12.21
CA ASN A 345 3.34 -22.21 -11.01
C ASN A 345 3.38 -21.14 -9.91
N GLY A 346 3.98 -20.01 -10.19
CA GLY A 346 4.14 -18.90 -9.24
C GLY A 346 5.28 -19.11 -8.22
N HIS A 347 6.15 -20.11 -8.44
CA HIS A 347 7.31 -20.39 -7.60
C HIS A 347 8.51 -19.53 -8.02
N LYS A 348 9.22 -18.97 -7.03
CA LYS A 348 10.45 -18.19 -7.20
C LYS A 348 11.66 -18.95 -6.68
N ASP A 349 12.75 -18.92 -7.41
CA ASP A 349 14.02 -19.52 -7.01
C ASP A 349 14.89 -18.50 -6.26
N PHE A 350 15.07 -18.68 -4.96
CA PHE A 350 15.94 -17.89 -4.10
C PHE A 350 17.33 -18.49 -3.90
N SER A 351 17.69 -19.55 -4.63
CA SER A 351 18.98 -20.27 -4.46
C SER A 351 20.18 -19.34 -4.53
N GLU A 352 20.21 -18.41 -5.50
CA GLU A 352 21.30 -17.44 -5.62
C GLU A 352 21.40 -16.49 -4.43
N VAL A 353 20.26 -16.01 -3.92
CA VAL A 353 20.21 -15.15 -2.71
C VAL A 353 20.79 -15.90 -1.52
N ILE A 354 20.44 -17.18 -1.38
CA ILE A 354 20.93 -18.07 -0.31
C ILE A 354 22.45 -18.29 -0.42
N GLU A 355 22.95 -18.58 -1.62
CA GLU A 355 24.40 -18.78 -1.83
C GLU A 355 25.21 -17.51 -1.55
N ILE A 356 24.71 -16.34 -1.94
CA ILE A 356 25.34 -15.06 -1.56
C ILE A 356 25.31 -14.89 -0.04
N ALA A 357 24.19 -15.15 0.62
CA ALA A 357 24.07 -15.02 2.07
C ALA A 357 25.11 -15.85 2.81
N LYS A 358 25.35 -17.09 2.40
CA LYS A 358 26.36 -18.01 2.99
C LYS A 358 27.78 -17.43 2.99
N THR A 359 28.08 -16.53 2.06
CA THR A 359 29.40 -15.86 1.97
C THR A 359 29.50 -14.58 2.79
N CYS A 360 28.37 -14.10 3.32
CA CYS A 360 28.29 -12.86 4.07
C CYS A 360 28.57 -13.06 5.57
N LYS A 361 28.92 -11.97 6.24
CA LYS A 361 28.95 -11.91 7.71
C LYS A 361 27.52 -11.86 8.26
N ALA A 362 27.36 -12.26 9.51
CA ALA A 362 26.12 -12.02 10.24
C ALA A 362 25.77 -10.52 10.28
N PRO A 363 24.47 -10.18 10.36
CA PRO A 363 24.03 -8.79 10.53
C PRO A 363 24.63 -8.17 11.79
N THR A 364 25.02 -6.90 11.70
CA THR A 364 25.42 -6.12 12.88
C THR A 364 24.17 -5.62 13.60
N ALA A 365 24.03 -5.92 14.88
CA ALA A 365 22.89 -5.45 15.67
C ALA A 365 22.88 -3.92 15.75
N ILE A 366 21.75 -3.31 15.37
CA ILE A 366 21.51 -1.86 15.49
C ILE A 366 20.64 -1.52 16.70
N GLU A 367 19.90 -2.50 17.21
CA GLU A 367 19.06 -2.42 18.39
C GLU A 367 18.92 -3.80 19.04
N GLN A 368 18.29 -3.84 20.22
CA GLN A 368 18.02 -5.07 20.96
C GLN A 368 16.69 -4.97 21.69
N GLY A 369 16.10 -6.11 21.99
CA GLY A 369 14.82 -6.20 22.68
C GLY A 369 13.75 -6.86 21.85
N GLU A 370 12.51 -6.60 22.22
CA GLU A 370 11.33 -7.17 21.58
C GLU A 370 10.27 -6.10 21.37
N ILE A 371 9.45 -6.27 20.34
CA ILE A 371 8.22 -5.51 20.10
C ILE A 371 7.04 -6.49 20.09
N ILE A 372 5.85 -5.99 20.40
CA ILE A 372 4.63 -6.81 20.48
C ILE A 372 3.69 -6.41 19.36
N GLY A 373 3.09 -7.41 18.68
CA GLY A 373 2.07 -7.22 17.66
C GLY A 373 1.20 -8.46 17.47
N GLY A 374 0.41 -8.49 16.40
CA GLY A 374 -0.50 -9.59 16.10
C GLY A 374 -1.93 -9.38 16.59
N PHE A 375 -2.33 -8.13 16.78
CA PHE A 375 -3.69 -7.76 17.23
C PHE A 375 -4.65 -7.54 16.06
N ALA A 376 -4.68 -8.44 15.07
CA ALA A 376 -5.73 -8.44 14.06
C ALA A 376 -7.10 -8.78 14.70
N HIS A 377 -8.19 -8.60 13.94
CA HIS A 377 -9.56 -8.71 14.49
C HIS A 377 -9.83 -10.01 15.26
N ALA A 378 -9.34 -11.16 14.77
CA ALA A 378 -9.52 -12.43 15.47
C ALA A 378 -8.88 -12.44 16.87
N GLN A 379 -7.67 -11.91 17.02
CA GLN A 379 -6.98 -11.78 18.31
C GLN A 379 -7.69 -10.78 19.23
N VAL A 380 -8.17 -9.65 18.67
CA VAL A 380 -8.93 -8.65 19.46
C VAL A 380 -10.26 -9.25 19.94
N PHE A 381 -10.94 -10.04 19.10
CA PHE A 381 -12.17 -10.72 19.51
C PHE A 381 -11.93 -11.77 20.59
N ALA A 382 -10.79 -12.44 20.60
CA ALA A 382 -10.41 -13.33 21.69
C ALA A 382 -10.22 -12.59 23.04
N LEU A 383 -9.99 -11.28 23.00
CA LEU A 383 -9.87 -10.39 24.16
C LEU A 383 -11.13 -9.54 24.39
N ALA A 384 -12.23 -9.79 23.63
CA ALA A 384 -13.39 -8.91 23.62
C ALA A 384 -13.97 -8.64 25.02
N ASP A 385 -14.10 -9.66 25.87
CA ASP A 385 -14.65 -9.50 27.21
C ASP A 385 -13.79 -8.56 28.06
N GLN A 386 -12.46 -8.67 27.96
CA GLN A 386 -11.52 -7.80 28.69
C GLN A 386 -11.58 -6.36 28.18
N VAL A 387 -11.65 -6.18 26.86
CA VAL A 387 -11.75 -4.85 26.23
C VAL A 387 -13.07 -4.18 26.61
N VAL A 388 -14.18 -4.91 26.52
CA VAL A 388 -15.52 -4.40 26.88
C VAL A 388 -15.60 -4.03 28.34
N GLU A 389 -15.05 -4.87 29.24
CA GLU A 389 -14.98 -4.58 30.69
C GLU A 389 -14.13 -3.32 30.95
N ALA A 390 -12.97 -3.21 30.31
CA ALA A 390 -12.09 -2.05 30.45
C ALA A 390 -12.77 -0.74 29.96
N VAL A 391 -13.57 -0.80 28.91
CA VAL A 391 -14.34 0.36 28.41
C VAL A 391 -15.50 0.68 29.39
N LYS A 392 -16.26 -0.31 29.83
CA LYS A 392 -17.38 -0.11 30.76
C LYS A 392 -16.96 0.41 32.14
N SER A 393 -15.80 -0.02 32.61
CA SER A 393 -15.23 0.46 33.88
C SER A 393 -14.56 1.83 33.76
N GLY A 394 -14.39 2.36 32.55
CA GLY A 394 -13.66 3.60 32.27
C GLY A 394 -12.14 3.47 32.35
N ALA A 395 -11.60 2.25 32.47
CA ALA A 395 -10.16 1.99 32.42
C ALA A 395 -9.60 2.30 31.02
N ILE A 396 -10.38 2.04 29.95
CA ILE A 396 -10.13 2.53 28.60
C ILE A 396 -11.22 3.56 28.26
N ARG A 397 -10.83 4.82 28.11
CA ARG A 397 -11.73 5.92 27.78
C ARG A 397 -11.82 6.16 26.29
N LYS A 398 -10.71 6.02 25.55
CA LYS A 398 -10.61 6.29 24.12
C LYS A 398 -9.70 5.29 23.41
N PHE A 399 -10.05 5.01 22.18
CA PHE A 399 -9.15 4.41 21.19
C PHE A 399 -8.72 5.47 20.19
N VAL A 400 -7.46 5.46 19.78
CA VAL A 400 -6.97 6.32 18.70
C VAL A 400 -6.39 5.43 17.60
N VAL A 401 -7.02 5.45 16.43
CA VAL A 401 -6.49 4.78 15.24
C VAL A 401 -5.37 5.64 14.70
N MET A 402 -4.14 5.24 14.98
CA MET A 402 -2.91 5.82 14.46
C MET A 402 -2.31 4.81 13.48
N SER A 403 -2.77 4.84 12.25
CA SER A 403 -2.40 3.87 11.21
C SER A 403 -1.86 4.55 9.96
N GLY A 404 -1.33 3.75 9.04
CA GLY A 404 -0.92 4.19 7.72
C GLY A 404 0.59 4.17 7.51
N CYS A 405 1.12 5.16 6.79
CA CYS A 405 2.50 5.19 6.32
C CYS A 405 3.43 5.97 7.25
N ASP A 406 4.73 5.67 7.17
CA ASP A 406 5.79 6.54 7.70
C ASP A 406 6.50 7.28 6.54
N GLY A 407 7.50 8.11 6.82
CA GLY A 407 8.26 8.86 5.83
C GLY A 407 9.39 9.69 6.43
N ARG A 408 10.15 10.35 5.54
CA ARG A 408 11.40 11.04 5.87
C ARG A 408 11.24 12.39 6.55
N MET A 409 10.08 13.03 6.39
CA MET A 409 9.90 14.41 6.85
C MET A 409 9.95 14.50 8.38
N LYS A 410 10.72 15.48 8.89
CA LYS A 410 10.83 15.74 10.34
C LYS A 410 9.46 16.04 10.98
N SER A 411 8.53 16.62 10.22
CA SER A 411 7.15 16.86 10.70
C SER A 411 6.41 15.58 11.16
N ARG A 412 6.91 14.40 10.79
CA ARG A 412 6.37 13.11 11.26
C ARG A 412 6.77 12.76 12.69
N ASP A 413 7.68 13.51 13.32
CA ASP A 413 7.97 13.37 14.74
C ASP A 413 6.73 13.70 15.60
N TYR A 414 5.78 14.45 15.03
CA TYR A 414 4.43 14.66 15.58
C TYR A 414 3.78 13.34 16.06
N TYR A 415 3.84 12.26 15.27
CA TYR A 415 3.21 10.99 15.65
C TYR A 415 3.88 10.34 16.86
N THR A 416 5.19 10.46 16.99
CA THR A 416 5.93 9.98 18.17
C THR A 416 5.56 10.80 19.40
N GLU A 417 5.53 12.12 19.28
CA GLU A 417 5.22 13.04 20.36
C GLU A 417 3.76 12.92 20.79
N PHE A 418 2.84 12.81 19.83
CA PHE A 418 1.41 12.60 20.09
C PHE A 418 1.19 11.28 20.87
N ALA A 419 1.77 10.17 20.42
CA ALA A 419 1.65 8.88 21.10
C ALA A 419 2.24 8.91 22.52
N ALA A 420 3.39 9.57 22.72
CA ALA A 420 4.05 9.67 24.01
C ALA A 420 3.24 10.50 25.03
N GLN A 421 2.44 11.46 24.56
CA GLN A 421 1.64 12.36 25.41
C GLN A 421 0.18 11.93 25.56
N LEU A 422 -0.26 10.84 24.89
CA LEU A 422 -1.61 10.31 25.07
C LEU A 422 -1.91 9.98 26.54
N PRO A 423 -3.11 10.33 27.05
CA PRO A 423 -3.56 9.94 28.37
C PRO A 423 -3.41 8.43 28.63
N LYS A 424 -3.17 8.05 29.88
CA LYS A 424 -2.90 6.65 30.24
C LYS A 424 -4.10 5.70 30.05
N ASP A 425 -5.29 6.25 29.93
CA ASP A 425 -6.56 5.56 29.67
C ASP A 425 -6.89 5.46 28.17
N THR A 426 -5.89 5.65 27.31
CA THR A 426 -6.05 5.64 25.85
C THR A 426 -5.22 4.50 25.22
N VAL A 427 -5.82 3.80 24.25
CA VAL A 427 -5.19 2.71 23.49
C VAL A 427 -5.01 3.14 22.03
N ILE A 428 -3.83 2.90 21.48
CA ILE A 428 -3.49 3.10 20.07
C ILE A 428 -3.84 1.83 19.29
N LEU A 429 -4.63 1.98 18.23
CA LEU A 429 -4.90 0.96 17.23
C LEU A 429 -4.08 1.27 15.99
N THR A 430 -3.17 0.37 15.59
CA THR A 430 -2.25 0.65 14.48
C THR A 430 -2.17 -0.47 13.47
N SER A 431 -1.80 -0.09 12.26
CA SER A 431 -1.42 -0.94 11.13
C SER A 431 -0.56 -0.12 10.16
N GLY A 432 0.27 -0.79 9.37
CA GLY A 432 1.17 -0.09 8.44
C GLY A 432 2.45 0.45 9.09
N CYS A 433 3.28 1.14 8.30
CA CYS A 433 4.58 1.65 8.74
C CYS A 433 4.51 2.72 9.84
N ALA A 434 3.38 3.41 10.00
CA ALA A 434 3.22 4.44 11.04
C ALA A 434 3.58 3.92 12.44
N LYS A 435 3.35 2.62 12.70
CA LYS A 435 3.70 1.95 13.96
C LYS A 435 5.13 2.18 14.42
N PHE A 436 6.09 2.29 13.49
CA PHE A 436 7.51 2.47 13.83
C PHE A 436 7.83 3.81 14.53
N LYS A 437 6.88 4.75 14.54
CA LYS A 437 6.99 5.99 15.31
C LYS A 437 6.73 5.80 16.81
N TYR A 438 6.04 4.71 17.22
CA TYR A 438 5.62 4.54 18.60
C TYR A 438 5.60 3.09 19.13
N ASN A 439 5.79 2.06 18.29
CA ASN A 439 5.77 0.66 18.75
C ASN A 439 6.95 0.25 19.65
N LYS A 440 7.99 1.09 19.72
CA LYS A 440 9.16 0.93 20.60
C LYS A 440 9.09 1.86 21.83
N LEU A 441 8.05 2.68 21.98
CA LEU A 441 7.84 3.48 23.17
C LEU A 441 7.32 2.61 24.31
N ASN A 442 7.81 2.85 25.53
CA ASN A 442 7.28 2.17 26.72
C ASN A 442 6.02 2.87 27.19
N LEU A 443 4.89 2.59 26.56
CA LEU A 443 3.59 3.17 26.94
C LEU A 443 2.85 2.38 28.01
N GLY A 444 3.31 1.15 28.33
CA GLY A 444 2.70 0.27 29.31
C GLY A 444 1.44 -0.43 28.81
N ASP A 445 0.60 -0.86 29.76
CA ASP A 445 -0.65 -1.59 29.52
C ASP A 445 -1.80 -1.05 30.40
N ILE A 446 -3.02 -1.46 30.06
CA ILE A 446 -4.24 -1.23 30.86
C ILE A 446 -4.82 -2.59 31.17
N ASN A 447 -4.71 -3.03 32.42
CA ASN A 447 -5.21 -4.34 32.88
C ASN A 447 -4.66 -5.52 32.06
N GLY A 448 -3.39 -5.43 31.60
CA GLY A 448 -2.74 -6.45 30.78
C GLY A 448 -2.98 -6.29 29.26
N ILE A 449 -3.77 -5.30 28.84
CA ILE A 449 -3.95 -4.95 27.42
C ILE A 449 -2.87 -3.93 27.06
N PRO A 450 -1.93 -4.23 26.13
CA PRO A 450 -0.94 -3.26 25.69
C PRO A 450 -1.60 -1.99 25.14
N ARG A 451 -1.00 -0.84 25.41
CA ARG A 451 -1.51 0.44 24.90
C ARG A 451 -1.24 0.68 23.42
N VAL A 452 -0.50 -0.20 22.75
CA VAL A 452 -0.34 -0.21 21.30
C VAL A 452 -0.76 -1.58 20.79
N LEU A 453 -1.84 -1.62 20.02
CA LEU A 453 -2.35 -2.84 19.40
C LEU A 453 -2.04 -2.76 17.89
N ASP A 454 -1.08 -3.56 17.44
CA ASP A 454 -0.65 -3.62 16.04
C ASP A 454 -1.34 -4.78 15.33
N ALA A 455 -2.24 -4.45 14.40
CA ALA A 455 -2.97 -5.44 13.59
C ALA A 455 -2.10 -6.07 12.49
N GLY A 456 -1.08 -5.36 11.99
CA GLY A 456 -0.26 -5.87 10.90
C GLY A 456 0.12 -4.85 9.84
N GLN A 457 0.05 -5.25 8.57
CA GLN A 457 0.36 -4.40 7.40
C GLN A 457 -0.72 -3.33 7.18
N CYS A 458 -0.52 -2.44 6.21
CA CYS A 458 -1.48 -1.38 5.90
C CYS A 458 -2.87 -1.91 5.50
N ASN A 459 -2.97 -3.06 4.80
CA ASN A 459 -4.24 -3.73 4.51
C ASN A 459 -4.95 -4.22 5.77
N ASP A 460 -4.22 -4.51 6.85
CA ASP A 460 -4.81 -4.95 8.12
C ASP A 460 -5.55 -3.81 8.87
N SER A 461 -5.58 -2.59 8.28
CA SER A 461 -6.56 -1.55 8.64
C SER A 461 -8.00 -2.07 8.56
N TYR A 462 -8.26 -3.09 7.73
CA TYR A 462 -9.50 -3.84 7.67
C TYR A 462 -9.91 -4.39 9.05
N SER A 463 -8.96 -4.88 9.84
CA SER A 463 -9.23 -5.36 11.20
C SER A 463 -9.86 -4.29 12.09
N TRP A 464 -9.42 -3.03 11.96
CA TRP A 464 -9.98 -1.95 12.77
C TRP A 464 -11.41 -1.56 12.35
N ALA A 465 -11.72 -1.64 11.05
CA ALA A 465 -13.09 -1.49 10.59
C ALA A 465 -14.01 -2.61 11.13
N VAL A 466 -13.56 -3.87 11.08
CA VAL A 466 -14.29 -5.02 11.60
C VAL A 466 -14.48 -4.92 13.13
N VAL A 467 -13.44 -4.52 13.86
CA VAL A 467 -13.51 -4.31 15.31
C VAL A 467 -14.47 -3.17 15.65
N ALA A 468 -14.41 -2.05 14.95
CA ALA A 468 -15.32 -0.93 15.18
C ALA A 468 -16.80 -1.30 14.92
N LEU A 469 -17.08 -2.04 13.86
CA LEU A 469 -18.43 -2.56 13.58
C LEU A 469 -18.91 -3.50 14.69
N LYS A 470 -18.04 -4.36 15.21
CA LYS A 470 -18.38 -5.27 16.32
C LYS A 470 -18.60 -4.51 17.62
N LEU A 471 -17.80 -3.49 17.92
CA LEU A 471 -18.02 -2.64 19.10
C LEU A 471 -19.33 -1.86 18.99
N LYS A 472 -19.68 -1.36 17.78
CA LYS A 472 -20.97 -0.73 17.53
C LYS A 472 -22.14 -1.65 17.89
N GLU A 473 -22.09 -2.92 17.48
CA GLU A 473 -23.09 -3.95 17.83
C GLU A 473 -23.15 -4.18 19.34
N ILE A 474 -22.00 -4.40 20.01
CA ILE A 474 -21.92 -4.71 21.44
C ILE A 474 -22.43 -3.57 22.32
N PHE A 475 -22.12 -2.32 21.95
CA PHE A 475 -22.56 -1.15 22.71
C PHE A 475 -23.93 -0.63 22.28
N GLY A 476 -24.56 -1.22 21.25
CA GLY A 476 -25.85 -0.78 20.72
C GLY A 476 -25.83 0.64 20.15
N ALA A 477 -24.69 1.10 19.65
CA ALA A 477 -24.54 2.42 19.07
C ALA A 477 -25.29 2.53 17.73
N ASN A 478 -25.98 3.64 17.51
CA ASN A 478 -26.71 3.86 16.25
C ASN A 478 -25.75 4.19 15.08
N ASP A 479 -24.71 4.96 15.36
CA ASP A 479 -23.69 5.34 14.40
C ASP A 479 -22.32 4.84 14.86
N ILE A 480 -21.45 4.46 13.94
CA ILE A 480 -20.07 4.08 14.22
C ILE A 480 -19.27 5.26 14.79
N ASN A 481 -19.65 6.48 14.46
CA ASN A 481 -19.06 7.71 14.96
C ASN A 481 -19.44 8.05 16.41
N ASP A 482 -20.39 7.31 17.01
CA ASP A 482 -20.72 7.41 18.44
C ASP A 482 -19.74 6.61 19.33
N LEU A 483 -18.89 5.79 18.73
CA LEU A 483 -17.88 5.02 19.47
C LEU A 483 -16.74 5.93 19.97
N PRO A 484 -16.08 5.58 21.08
CA PRO A 484 -14.95 6.35 21.60
C PRO A 484 -13.67 6.09 20.78
N ILE A 485 -13.74 6.29 19.46
CA ILE A 485 -12.65 6.03 18.51
C ILE A 485 -12.34 7.31 17.75
N GLU A 486 -11.09 7.73 17.79
CA GLU A 486 -10.57 8.89 17.04
C GLU A 486 -9.62 8.41 15.94
N PHE A 487 -9.50 9.18 14.87
CA PHE A 487 -8.67 8.81 13.70
C PHE A 487 -7.59 9.87 13.45
N ASN A 488 -6.33 9.48 13.65
CA ASN A 488 -5.13 10.29 13.41
C ASN A 488 -4.22 9.54 12.42
N ILE A 489 -4.48 9.68 11.13
CA ILE A 489 -3.93 8.85 10.07
C ILE A 489 -2.70 9.50 9.45
N ALA A 490 -1.60 8.72 9.37
CA ALA A 490 -0.41 9.09 8.64
C ALA A 490 -0.48 8.55 7.21
N TRP A 491 -0.39 9.40 6.20
CA TRP A 491 -0.39 8.93 4.81
C TRP A 491 0.92 9.24 4.10
N TYR A 492 1.24 8.46 3.08
CA TYR A 492 2.38 8.67 2.21
C TYR A 492 2.07 8.29 0.75
N GLU A 493 1.49 7.12 0.51
CA GLU A 493 1.30 6.57 -0.82
C GLU A 493 -0.10 5.97 -1.01
N GLN A 494 -0.33 5.31 -2.15
CA GLN A 494 -1.64 4.99 -2.70
C GLN A 494 -2.43 3.98 -1.88
N LYS A 495 -1.75 3.09 -1.12
CA LYS A 495 -2.46 2.17 -0.22
C LYS A 495 -3.14 2.92 0.93
N ALA A 496 -2.56 4.04 1.39
CA ALA A 496 -3.25 4.90 2.35
C ALA A 496 -4.45 5.64 1.71
N VAL A 497 -4.38 5.94 0.42
CA VAL A 497 -5.52 6.58 -0.29
C VAL A 497 -6.70 5.62 -0.34
N ILE A 498 -6.51 4.35 -0.74
CA ILE A 498 -7.63 3.40 -0.79
C ILE A 498 -8.21 3.11 0.60
N VAL A 499 -7.38 3.05 1.65
CA VAL A 499 -7.86 2.91 3.03
C VAL A 499 -8.70 4.12 3.44
N LEU A 500 -8.27 5.35 3.12
CA LEU A 500 -9.06 6.55 3.39
C LEU A 500 -10.42 6.49 2.67
N LEU A 501 -10.44 6.18 1.36
CA LEU A 501 -11.69 6.07 0.60
C LEU A 501 -12.62 4.99 1.17
N ALA A 502 -12.06 3.87 1.65
CA ALA A 502 -12.82 2.82 2.33
C ALA A 502 -13.45 3.33 3.64
N LEU A 503 -12.71 4.10 4.46
CA LEU A 503 -13.24 4.71 5.68
C LEU A 503 -14.38 5.70 5.37
N LEU A 504 -14.21 6.54 4.34
CA LEU A 504 -15.27 7.47 3.90
C LEU A 504 -16.51 6.71 3.42
N TYR A 505 -16.34 5.63 2.65
CA TYR A 505 -17.46 4.79 2.22
C TYR A 505 -18.20 4.15 3.41
N LEU A 506 -17.49 3.72 4.45
CA LEU A 506 -18.07 3.18 5.69
C LEU A 506 -18.74 4.26 6.57
N GLY A 507 -18.71 5.52 6.15
CA GLY A 507 -19.33 6.64 6.86
C GLY A 507 -18.53 7.14 8.07
N ILE A 508 -17.25 6.79 8.16
CA ILE A 508 -16.35 7.31 9.20
C ILE A 508 -16.13 8.81 8.99
N LYS A 509 -16.23 9.57 10.08
CA LYS A 509 -16.11 11.04 10.10
C LYS A 509 -14.96 11.49 11.02
N ASN A 510 -14.64 12.78 10.92
CA ASN A 510 -13.65 13.45 11.77
C ASN A 510 -12.25 12.81 11.69
N ILE A 511 -11.85 12.40 10.48
CA ILE A 511 -10.53 11.81 10.24
C ILE A 511 -9.50 12.94 10.13
N HIS A 512 -8.45 12.90 10.96
CA HIS A 512 -7.29 13.77 10.83
C HIS A 512 -6.21 13.05 10.02
N ILE A 513 -5.71 13.71 8.96
CA ILE A 513 -4.66 13.15 8.11
C ILE A 513 -3.41 14.03 8.11
N GLY A 514 -2.27 13.41 8.08
CA GLY A 514 -0.98 14.13 8.11
C GLY A 514 0.18 13.36 7.47
N PRO A 515 1.35 14.02 7.44
CA PRO A 515 1.66 15.35 7.99
C PRO A 515 1.18 16.53 7.14
N THR A 516 0.69 16.31 5.94
CA THR A 516 0.12 17.32 5.04
C THR A 516 -1.16 16.79 4.39
N LEU A 517 -2.02 17.67 3.93
CA LEU A 517 -3.12 17.30 3.05
C LEU A 517 -2.58 16.86 1.67
N PRO A 518 -3.30 15.99 0.92
CA PRO A 518 -2.86 15.53 -0.38
C PRO A 518 -2.85 16.64 -1.44
N ALA A 519 -1.72 16.78 -2.17
CA ALA A 519 -1.56 17.78 -3.22
C ALA A 519 -2.50 17.57 -4.43
N PHE A 520 -3.03 16.37 -4.61
CA PHE A 520 -3.96 16.03 -5.70
C PHE A 520 -5.43 16.34 -5.36
N VAL A 521 -5.72 16.82 -4.16
CA VAL A 521 -7.07 17.23 -3.77
C VAL A 521 -7.22 18.73 -3.98
N SER A 522 -8.11 19.15 -4.88
CA SER A 522 -8.39 20.55 -5.15
C SER A 522 -9.10 21.21 -3.97
N PRO A 523 -9.06 22.56 -3.85
CA PRO A 523 -9.74 23.27 -2.77
C PRO A 523 -11.25 22.99 -2.70
N ASN A 524 -11.93 22.88 -3.84
CA ASN A 524 -13.36 22.61 -3.88
C ASN A 524 -13.67 21.16 -3.46
N VAL A 525 -12.89 20.18 -3.93
CA VAL A 525 -13.04 18.78 -3.51
C VAL A 525 -12.70 18.63 -2.02
N LEU A 526 -11.66 19.31 -1.53
CA LEU A 526 -11.34 19.33 -0.11
C LEU A 526 -12.50 19.88 0.73
N LYS A 527 -13.13 20.97 0.27
CA LYS A 527 -14.29 21.54 0.94
C LYS A 527 -15.43 20.52 1.07
N VAL A 528 -15.72 19.76 0.02
CA VAL A 528 -16.73 18.68 0.05
C VAL A 528 -16.36 17.61 1.08
N LEU A 529 -15.09 17.21 1.16
CA LEU A 529 -14.61 16.21 2.13
C LEU A 529 -14.70 16.72 3.57
N VAL A 530 -14.39 18.00 3.80
CA VAL A 530 -14.53 18.64 5.12
C VAL A 530 -16.00 18.74 5.53
N GLU A 531 -16.86 19.25 4.67
CA GLU A 531 -18.28 19.48 4.98
C GLU A 531 -19.06 18.17 5.21
N ASN A 532 -18.78 17.13 4.42
CA ASN A 532 -19.53 15.88 4.49
C ASN A 532 -18.97 14.87 5.50
N PHE A 533 -17.64 14.88 5.71
CA PHE A 533 -16.95 13.85 6.50
C PHE A 533 -16.14 14.41 7.67
N GLY A 534 -16.01 15.73 7.81
CA GLY A 534 -15.17 16.32 8.85
C GLY A 534 -13.67 16.02 8.64
N LEU A 535 -13.23 15.75 7.39
CA LEU A 535 -11.83 15.46 7.10
C LEU A 535 -10.98 16.69 7.41
N GLY A 536 -9.94 16.52 8.23
CA GLY A 536 -9.04 17.61 8.61
C GLY A 536 -7.56 17.23 8.50
N GLY A 537 -6.69 18.23 8.52
CA GLY A 537 -5.25 18.03 8.70
C GLY A 537 -4.89 17.99 10.19
N ILE A 538 -3.74 17.38 10.51
CA ILE A 538 -3.15 17.53 11.84
C ILE A 538 -2.68 18.97 12.07
N THR A 539 -2.65 19.40 13.33
CA THR A 539 -2.20 20.73 13.75
C THR A 539 -0.97 20.62 14.68
N SER A 540 -1.03 21.14 15.89
CA SER A 540 -0.02 20.85 16.92
C SER A 540 -0.43 19.65 17.77
N VAL A 541 0.56 18.98 18.36
CA VAL A 541 0.30 17.85 19.28
C VAL A 541 -0.63 18.26 20.42
N GLU A 542 -0.40 19.44 21.01
CA GLU A 542 -1.22 19.93 22.14
C GLU A 542 -2.68 20.18 21.73
N GLU A 543 -2.89 20.82 20.58
CA GLU A 543 -4.23 21.14 20.08
C GLU A 543 -4.98 19.85 19.68
N ASP A 544 -4.32 18.95 18.97
CA ASP A 544 -4.92 17.69 18.52
C ASP A 544 -5.22 16.76 19.70
N LEU A 545 -4.35 16.69 20.72
CA LEU A 545 -4.65 15.95 21.96
C LEU A 545 -5.89 16.52 22.66
N LYS A 546 -6.01 17.84 22.76
CA LYS A 546 -7.18 18.47 23.36
C LYS A 546 -8.46 18.19 22.58
N ASN A 547 -8.39 18.20 21.26
CA ASN A 547 -9.57 18.03 20.39
C ASN A 547 -10.01 16.57 20.30
N MET A 548 -9.07 15.62 20.24
CA MET A 548 -9.36 14.19 20.05
C MET A 548 -9.60 13.44 21.38
N VAL A 549 -8.83 13.76 22.43
CA VAL A 549 -8.84 12.98 23.67
C VAL A 549 -9.05 13.79 24.95
N GLY A 550 -9.21 15.10 24.82
CA GLY A 550 -9.40 16.05 25.93
C GLY A 550 -10.69 15.94 26.70
#